data_3ade87aae929736834a2e0b85070516c
#
_entry.id   3ade87aae929736834a2e0b85070516c
#
_cell.length_a   1.000
_cell.length_b   1.000
_cell.length_c   1.000
_cell.angle_alpha   90.00
_cell.angle_beta   90.00
_cell.angle_gamma   90.00
#
_symmetry.space_group_name_H-M   'P 1'
#
loop_
_entity.id
_entity.type
_entity.pdbx_description
1 polymer ?
#
loop_
_entity_poly.entity_id
_entity_poly.type
_entity_poly.pdbx_seq_one_letter_code
_entity_poly.pdbx_strand_id
1 'polypeptide(L)'
;MSKKLLLLWFVLIFILIHGPRVDALTKTREEYEKSGQVVWESNTNEKLVAITFDDGPHEVFTPQLLDLLKKYDAKATFFVTGKNALLYPEIIKRQNEEGHEIGNHTFHHYTDNHMNASQFSMELDQTNDAIEKIIGKKPTLYRPVQGVYNDTIIQTAHKKGLDVIMWSWDQDSLDWQNPRASKIVKHVKKGLSPGDIIILHDWNYSTVSETVKAMEPILKFLKENGYKCVTVSELMYRTSKPLPDLLDPLPASP
;
A
#
# COMPACT_ATOMS: atom_id res chain seq x y z
N MET A 1 19.22 26.55 54.72
CA MET A 1 18.09 25.99 53.93
C MET A 1 17.48 24.84 54.72
N SER A 2 16.19 24.88 55.00
CA SER A 2 15.53 23.88 55.85
C SER A 2 15.40 22.56 55.05
N LYS A 3 15.49 21.40 55.74
CA LYS A 3 15.30 20.07 55.16
C LYS A 3 13.99 19.95 54.35
N LYS A 4 12.97 20.73 54.68
CA LYS A 4 11.71 20.83 53.96
C LYS A 4 11.86 21.46 52.55
N LEU A 5 12.74 22.42 52.39
CA LEU A 5 12.96 23.09 51.11
C LEU A 5 13.70 22.16 50.13
N LEU A 6 14.65 21.35 50.65
CA LEU A 6 15.38 20.35 49.85
C LEU A 6 14.43 19.23 49.35
N LEU A 7 13.48 18.80 50.20
CA LEU A 7 12.50 17.77 49.82
C LEU A 7 11.54 18.25 48.73
N LEU A 8 11.11 19.52 48.76
CA LEU A 8 10.27 20.12 47.72
C LEU A 8 11.01 20.20 46.36
N TRP A 9 12.31 20.51 46.36
CA TRP A 9 13.11 20.54 45.16
C TRP A 9 13.28 19.16 44.54
N PHE A 10 13.49 18.10 45.34
CA PHE A 10 13.59 16.73 44.86
C PHE A 10 12.27 16.22 44.27
N VAL A 11 11.14 16.57 44.89
CA VAL A 11 9.81 16.18 44.38
C VAL A 11 9.49 16.91 43.06
N LEU A 12 9.83 18.21 42.94
CA LEU A 12 9.63 18.96 41.69
C LEU A 12 10.50 18.45 40.56
N ILE A 13 11.77 18.10 40.84
CA ILE A 13 12.67 17.51 39.84
C ILE A 13 12.20 16.12 39.42
N PHE A 14 11.67 15.31 40.38
CA PHE A 14 11.15 13.97 40.06
C PHE A 14 9.90 14.02 39.19
N ILE A 15 9.01 15.01 39.40
CA ILE A 15 7.82 15.24 38.58
C ILE A 15 8.19 15.74 37.18
N LEU A 16 9.25 16.56 37.05
CA LEU A 16 9.77 17.02 35.75
C LEU A 16 10.45 15.90 34.93
N ILE A 17 11.01 14.87 35.59
CA ILE A 17 11.69 13.76 34.90
C ILE A 17 10.76 12.56 34.67
N HIS A 18 9.73 12.40 35.52
CA HIS A 18 8.78 11.29 35.51
C HIS A 18 7.32 11.72 35.31
N GLY A 19 7.10 12.94 34.83
CA GLY A 19 5.77 13.34 34.39
C GLY A 19 5.24 12.33 33.38
N PRO A 20 3.91 12.05 33.35
CA PRO A 20 3.34 11.16 32.34
C PRO A 20 3.83 11.64 30.99
N ARG A 21 4.57 10.79 30.26
CA ARG A 21 4.72 10.98 28.82
C ARG A 21 3.30 11.04 28.28
N VAL A 22 2.86 12.21 27.87
CA VAL A 22 1.70 12.33 27.00
C VAL A 22 2.19 11.68 25.70
N ASP A 23 1.94 10.37 25.56
CA ASP A 23 2.02 9.74 24.27
C ASP A 23 1.10 10.58 23.39
N ALA A 24 1.67 11.24 22.40
CA ALA A 24 0.86 11.97 21.42
C ALA A 24 -0.22 10.99 20.96
N LEU A 25 -1.49 11.33 21.18
CA LEU A 25 -2.61 10.49 20.81
C LEU A 25 -2.43 10.13 19.35
N THR A 26 -2.15 8.87 19.08
CA THR A 26 -2.02 8.38 17.70
C THR A 26 -3.36 8.64 17.03
N LYS A 27 -3.35 9.34 15.91
CA LYS A 27 -4.58 9.59 15.15
C LYS A 27 -5.27 8.28 14.84
N THR A 28 -6.59 8.30 14.85
CA THR A 28 -7.40 7.16 14.42
C THR A 28 -7.35 7.00 12.90
N ARG A 29 -7.72 5.82 12.38
CA ARG A 29 -7.89 5.60 10.94
C ARG A 29 -8.75 6.71 10.32
N GLU A 30 -9.90 7.02 10.92
CA GLU A 30 -10.84 8.01 10.42
C GLU A 30 -10.22 9.42 10.32
N GLU A 31 -9.35 9.80 11.25
CA GLU A 31 -8.64 11.07 11.21
C GLU A 31 -7.61 11.13 10.08
N TYR A 32 -6.90 10.02 9.82
CA TYR A 32 -5.98 9.93 8.68
C TYR A 32 -6.72 9.92 7.34
N GLU A 33 -7.83 9.21 7.21
CA GLU A 33 -8.68 9.20 6.02
C GLU A 33 -9.23 10.60 5.72
N LYS A 34 -9.84 11.25 6.70
CA LYS A 34 -10.37 12.63 6.54
C LYS A 34 -9.31 13.64 6.17
N SER A 35 -8.08 13.47 6.65
CA SER A 35 -6.96 14.35 6.29
C SER A 35 -6.36 14.05 4.92
N GLY A 36 -6.75 12.94 4.27
CA GLY A 36 -6.16 12.47 3.02
C GLY A 36 -4.72 11.97 3.16
N GLN A 37 -4.23 11.78 4.39
CA GLN A 37 -2.84 11.38 4.63
C GLN A 37 -2.59 9.89 4.38
N VAL A 38 -3.63 9.06 4.46
CA VAL A 38 -3.56 7.62 4.21
C VAL A 38 -4.82 7.20 3.46
N VAL A 39 -4.67 6.34 2.46
CA VAL A 39 -5.76 5.85 1.62
C VAL A 39 -6.00 4.37 1.92
N TRP A 40 -7.23 3.99 2.28
CA TRP A 40 -7.65 2.60 2.47
C TRP A 40 -8.54 2.10 1.34
N GLU A 41 -9.33 2.99 0.77
CA GLU A 41 -10.27 2.71 -0.31
C GLU A 41 -10.62 4.01 -1.01
N SER A 42 -11.29 3.93 -2.14
CA SER A 42 -11.78 5.10 -2.85
C SER A 42 -13.31 5.10 -2.89
N ASN A 43 -13.92 6.22 -2.57
CA ASN A 43 -15.37 6.37 -2.63
C ASN A 43 -15.82 6.59 -4.08
N THR A 44 -16.35 5.55 -4.73
CA THR A 44 -16.84 5.62 -6.12
C THR A 44 -18.03 4.70 -6.34
N ASN A 45 -18.92 5.08 -7.27
CA ASN A 45 -19.97 4.22 -7.78
C ASN A 45 -19.56 3.47 -9.06
N GLU A 46 -18.40 3.79 -9.65
CA GLU A 46 -17.88 3.05 -10.78
C GLU A 46 -17.36 1.68 -10.30
N LYS A 47 -17.64 0.63 -11.06
CA LYS A 47 -17.13 -0.72 -10.76
C LYS A 47 -15.63 -0.83 -11.04
N LEU A 48 -14.83 -0.08 -10.29
CA LEU A 48 -13.38 -0.09 -10.30
C LEU A 48 -12.87 -0.72 -9.02
N VAL A 49 -11.78 -1.48 -9.11
CA VAL A 49 -11.04 -2.03 -7.97
C VAL A 49 -9.55 -2.00 -8.27
N ALA A 50 -8.72 -1.83 -7.24
CA ALA A 50 -7.29 -1.98 -7.34
C ALA A 50 -6.87 -3.32 -6.70
N ILE A 51 -6.37 -4.25 -7.52
CA ILE A 51 -5.68 -5.44 -7.01
C ILE A 51 -4.24 -5.03 -6.71
N THR A 52 -3.77 -5.34 -5.50
CA THR A 52 -2.41 -5.02 -5.07
C THR A 52 -1.68 -6.25 -4.56
N PHE A 53 -0.37 -6.30 -4.79
CA PHE A 53 0.51 -7.37 -4.34
C PHE A 53 1.66 -6.79 -3.53
N ASP A 54 1.94 -7.38 -2.38
CA ASP A 54 3.03 -6.99 -1.48
C ASP A 54 4.18 -8.02 -1.49
N ASP A 55 5.35 -7.60 -1.00
CA ASP A 55 6.57 -8.39 -0.72
C ASP A 55 7.42 -8.77 -1.92
N GLY A 56 6.87 -8.78 -3.12
CA GLY A 56 7.55 -9.23 -4.34
C GLY A 56 8.71 -8.33 -4.81
N PRO A 57 9.20 -8.62 -6.03
CA PRO A 57 8.78 -9.72 -6.88
C PRO A 57 9.36 -11.08 -6.44
N HIS A 58 8.68 -12.16 -6.83
CA HIS A 58 9.15 -13.54 -6.73
C HIS A 58 9.46 -14.10 -8.12
N GLU A 59 10.56 -14.85 -8.27
CA GLU A 59 11.04 -15.33 -9.57
C GLU A 59 10.03 -16.21 -10.35
N VAL A 60 9.17 -16.94 -9.63
CA VAL A 60 8.20 -17.88 -10.22
C VAL A 60 6.77 -17.33 -10.15
N PHE A 61 6.36 -16.79 -9.00
CA PHE A 61 4.95 -16.45 -8.77
C PHE A 61 4.54 -15.14 -9.45
N THR A 62 5.40 -14.12 -9.38
CA THR A 62 5.08 -12.82 -10.01
C THR A 62 4.89 -12.94 -11.53
N PRO A 63 5.75 -13.66 -12.30
CA PRO A 63 5.49 -13.90 -13.72
C PRO A 63 4.17 -14.60 -14.01
N GLN A 64 3.76 -15.58 -13.20
CA GLN A 64 2.48 -16.28 -13.36
C GLN A 64 1.28 -15.33 -13.13
N LEU A 65 1.40 -14.44 -12.14
CA LEU A 65 0.37 -13.41 -11.87
C LEU A 65 0.28 -12.42 -13.04
N LEU A 66 1.41 -11.97 -13.60
CA LEU A 66 1.45 -11.09 -14.76
C LEU A 66 0.77 -11.73 -15.98
N ASP A 67 1.01 -13.02 -16.25
CA ASP A 67 0.35 -13.75 -17.32
C ASP A 67 -1.18 -13.77 -17.15
N LEU A 68 -1.66 -13.99 -15.93
CA LEU A 68 -3.09 -13.97 -15.61
C LEU A 68 -3.67 -12.56 -15.73
N LEU A 69 -3.00 -11.54 -15.22
CA LEU A 69 -3.44 -10.15 -15.35
C LEU A 69 -3.56 -9.75 -16.82
N LYS A 70 -2.58 -10.10 -17.64
CA LYS A 70 -2.59 -9.88 -19.10
C LYS A 70 -3.74 -10.60 -19.79
N LYS A 71 -3.99 -11.86 -19.44
CA LYS A 71 -5.09 -12.68 -19.99
C LYS A 71 -6.46 -12.03 -19.77
N TYR A 72 -6.64 -11.34 -18.63
CA TYR A 72 -7.90 -10.72 -18.26
C TYR A 72 -7.97 -9.21 -18.55
N ASP A 73 -6.95 -8.63 -19.18
CA ASP A 73 -6.79 -7.17 -19.41
C ASP A 73 -6.91 -6.37 -18.11
N ALA A 74 -6.31 -6.88 -17.04
CA ALA A 74 -6.33 -6.31 -15.71
C ALA A 74 -5.01 -5.59 -15.40
N LYS A 75 -5.10 -4.45 -14.71
CA LYS A 75 -3.93 -3.77 -14.15
C LYS A 75 -3.90 -3.96 -12.64
N ALA A 76 -2.70 -3.91 -12.06
CA ALA A 76 -2.45 -4.08 -10.64
C ALA A 76 -1.36 -3.13 -10.17
N THR A 77 -1.25 -2.94 -8.84
CA THR A 77 -0.14 -2.23 -8.21
C THR A 77 0.67 -3.22 -7.36
N PHE A 78 1.98 -3.20 -7.54
CA PHE A 78 2.92 -4.06 -6.82
C PHE A 78 3.73 -3.21 -5.84
N PHE A 79 3.55 -3.44 -4.54
CA PHE A 79 4.38 -2.84 -3.50
C PHE A 79 5.58 -3.74 -3.26
N VAL A 80 6.69 -3.39 -3.89
CA VAL A 80 7.88 -4.24 -3.95
C VAL A 80 8.89 -3.89 -2.87
N THR A 81 9.58 -4.90 -2.34
CA THR A 81 10.74 -4.64 -1.51
C THR A 81 11.95 -4.29 -2.37
N GLY A 82 12.77 -3.33 -1.91
CA GLY A 82 13.95 -2.91 -2.68
C GLY A 82 14.93 -4.04 -2.91
N LYS A 83 15.10 -4.93 -1.92
CA LYS A 83 15.93 -6.13 -2.02
C LYS A 83 15.49 -7.07 -3.16
N ASN A 84 14.19 -7.37 -3.23
CA ASN A 84 13.66 -8.25 -4.27
C ASN A 84 13.64 -7.55 -5.66
N ALA A 85 13.40 -6.24 -5.69
CA ALA A 85 13.52 -5.47 -6.93
C ALA A 85 14.93 -5.57 -7.55
N LEU A 86 15.98 -5.44 -6.73
CA LEU A 86 17.37 -5.62 -7.19
C LEU A 86 17.71 -7.06 -7.56
N LEU A 87 17.07 -8.04 -6.92
CA LEU A 87 17.30 -9.47 -7.21
C LEU A 87 16.65 -9.89 -8.52
N TYR A 88 15.48 -9.32 -8.86
CA TYR A 88 14.70 -9.69 -10.05
C TYR A 88 14.33 -8.47 -10.91
N PRO A 89 15.32 -7.69 -11.40
CA PRO A 89 15.07 -6.45 -12.11
C PRO A 89 14.27 -6.62 -13.41
N GLU A 90 14.39 -7.77 -14.08
CA GLU A 90 13.63 -8.03 -15.30
C GLU A 90 12.13 -8.22 -15.05
N ILE A 91 11.75 -8.68 -13.84
CA ILE A 91 10.34 -8.77 -13.47
C ILE A 91 9.78 -7.36 -13.22
N ILE A 92 10.53 -6.49 -12.56
CA ILE A 92 10.17 -5.08 -12.37
C ILE A 92 9.99 -4.36 -13.71
N LYS A 93 10.90 -4.58 -14.68
CA LYS A 93 10.74 -4.03 -16.04
C LYS A 93 9.46 -4.52 -16.69
N ARG A 94 9.20 -5.83 -16.63
CA ARG A 94 7.99 -6.44 -17.18
C ARG A 94 6.72 -5.88 -16.56
N GLN A 95 6.68 -5.73 -15.22
CA GLN A 95 5.55 -5.09 -14.52
C GLN A 95 5.27 -3.69 -15.09
N ASN A 96 6.32 -2.87 -15.23
CA ASN A 96 6.20 -1.51 -15.76
C ASN A 96 5.78 -1.48 -17.24
N GLU A 97 6.38 -2.33 -18.10
CA GLU A 97 6.09 -2.41 -19.55
C GLU A 97 4.66 -2.90 -19.81
N GLU A 98 4.13 -3.80 -18.98
CA GLU A 98 2.76 -4.27 -19.07
C GLU A 98 1.74 -3.29 -18.45
N GLY A 99 2.20 -2.12 -17.98
CA GLY A 99 1.36 -1.02 -17.49
C GLY A 99 0.83 -1.23 -16.08
N HIS A 100 1.50 -2.04 -15.28
CA HIS A 100 1.28 -2.13 -13.85
C HIS A 100 1.98 -0.98 -13.11
N GLU A 101 1.51 -0.66 -11.92
CA GLU A 101 2.12 0.33 -11.05
C GLU A 101 3.06 -0.34 -10.04
N ILE A 102 4.17 0.33 -9.72
CA ILE A 102 5.14 -0.15 -8.76
C ILE A 102 5.20 0.84 -7.61
N GLY A 103 4.92 0.37 -6.39
CA GLY A 103 5.02 1.11 -5.14
C GLY A 103 6.19 0.61 -4.29
N ASN A 104 6.50 1.38 -3.26
CA ASN A 104 7.57 1.11 -2.29
C ASN A 104 7.02 0.30 -1.11
N HIS A 105 7.71 -0.80 -0.72
CA HIS A 105 7.39 -1.60 0.46
C HIS A 105 8.59 -1.77 1.40
N THR A 106 9.41 -0.72 1.56
CA THR A 106 10.71 -0.70 2.23
C THR A 106 11.78 -1.56 1.53
N PHE A 107 13.03 -1.46 1.95
CA PHE A 107 14.12 -2.19 1.31
C PHE A 107 14.25 -3.62 1.83
N HIS A 108 14.26 -3.80 3.18
CA HIS A 108 14.48 -5.09 3.83
C HIS A 108 13.19 -5.76 4.35
N HIS A 109 12.03 -5.11 4.20
CA HIS A 109 10.78 -5.58 4.77
C HIS A 109 10.80 -5.66 6.31
N TYR A 110 11.47 -4.72 6.95
CA TYR A 110 11.43 -4.62 8.42
C TYR A 110 10.19 -3.86 8.88
N THR A 111 9.63 -4.28 10.01
CA THR A 111 8.49 -3.59 10.63
C THR A 111 8.91 -2.18 11.07
N ASP A 112 8.25 -1.17 10.57
CA ASP A 112 8.65 0.24 10.67
C ASP A 112 8.64 0.80 12.09
N ASN A 113 7.86 0.20 13.02
CA ASN A 113 7.75 0.63 14.41
C ASN A 113 9.02 0.40 15.26
N HIS A 114 9.99 -0.35 14.75
CA HIS A 114 11.28 -0.58 15.39
C HIS A 114 12.39 0.33 14.86
N MET A 115 12.11 1.16 13.84
CA MET A 115 13.06 2.06 13.23
C MET A 115 12.83 3.50 13.71
N ASN A 116 13.91 4.27 13.87
CA ASN A 116 13.80 5.71 13.97
C ASN A 116 13.54 6.33 12.59
N ALA A 117 13.10 7.60 12.55
CA ALA A 117 12.75 8.28 11.31
C ALA A 117 13.88 8.30 10.26
N SER A 118 15.15 8.36 10.70
CA SER A 118 16.29 8.35 9.78
C SER A 118 16.51 6.97 9.14
N GLN A 119 16.40 5.91 9.92
CA GLN A 119 16.52 4.54 9.43
C GLN A 119 15.37 4.22 8.46
N PHE A 120 14.15 4.59 8.83
CA PHE A 120 12.99 4.41 7.96
C PHE A 120 13.12 5.23 6.65
N SER A 121 13.60 6.48 6.75
CA SER A 121 13.88 7.30 5.56
C SER A 121 14.88 6.63 4.61
N MET A 122 15.93 5.97 5.13
CA MET A 122 16.91 5.24 4.31
C MET A 122 16.29 4.01 3.62
N GLU A 123 15.42 3.25 4.30
CA GLU A 123 14.70 2.13 3.71
C GLU A 123 13.86 2.57 2.49
N LEU A 124 13.15 3.70 2.62
CA LEU A 124 12.39 4.27 1.52
C LEU A 124 13.28 4.75 0.37
N ASP A 125 14.37 5.48 0.67
CA ASP A 125 15.28 5.98 -0.35
C ASP A 125 15.94 4.85 -1.13
N GLN A 126 16.47 3.83 -0.46
CA GLN A 126 17.12 2.68 -1.10
C GLN A 126 16.16 1.94 -2.03
N THR A 127 14.89 1.81 -1.65
CA THR A 127 13.88 1.18 -2.50
C THR A 127 13.52 2.06 -3.70
N ASN A 128 13.32 3.37 -3.48
CA ASN A 128 13.05 4.32 -4.56
C ASN A 128 14.20 4.35 -5.58
N ASP A 129 15.44 4.38 -5.13
CA ASP A 129 16.62 4.39 -5.98
C ASP A 129 16.79 3.07 -6.75
N ALA A 130 16.48 1.94 -6.12
CA ALA A 130 16.48 0.63 -6.77
C ALA A 130 15.45 0.59 -7.91
N ILE A 131 14.21 1.02 -7.64
CA ILE A 131 13.15 1.07 -8.66
C ILE A 131 13.51 2.05 -9.77
N GLU A 132 13.92 3.27 -9.44
CA GLU A 132 14.31 4.29 -10.42
C GLU A 132 15.45 3.81 -11.34
N LYS A 133 16.46 3.14 -10.78
CA LYS A 133 17.57 2.56 -11.55
C LYS A 133 17.09 1.52 -12.58
N ILE A 134 16.00 0.79 -12.27
CA ILE A 134 15.50 -0.30 -13.14
C ILE A 134 14.57 0.24 -14.22
N ILE A 135 13.64 1.16 -13.88
CA ILE A 135 12.57 1.59 -14.79
C ILE A 135 12.59 3.10 -15.12
N GLY A 136 13.59 3.84 -14.64
CA GLY A 136 13.77 5.26 -14.95
C GLY A 136 12.80 6.22 -14.27
N LYS A 137 11.96 5.75 -13.33
CA LYS A 137 11.03 6.59 -12.58
C LYS A 137 10.94 6.14 -11.12
N LYS A 138 10.77 7.09 -10.21
CA LYS A 138 10.54 6.83 -8.79
C LYS A 138 9.08 6.41 -8.56
N PRO A 139 8.82 5.51 -7.60
CA PRO A 139 7.47 5.26 -7.14
C PRO A 139 6.91 6.50 -6.42
N THR A 140 5.60 6.65 -6.46
CA THR A 140 4.86 7.71 -5.74
C THR A 140 4.01 7.14 -4.61
N LEU A 141 3.93 5.82 -4.50
CA LEU A 141 3.14 5.11 -3.51
C LEU A 141 4.04 4.34 -2.56
N TYR A 142 3.63 4.29 -1.30
CA TYR A 142 4.24 3.49 -0.25
C TYR A 142 3.17 2.71 0.51
N ARG A 143 3.46 1.45 0.84
CA ARG A 143 2.63 0.67 1.76
C ARG A 143 3.43 0.26 2.98
N PRO A 144 2.95 0.56 4.21
CA PRO A 144 3.59 0.14 5.44
C PRO A 144 3.64 -1.38 5.58
N VAL A 145 4.82 -1.90 5.99
CA VAL A 145 5.00 -3.32 6.28
C VAL A 145 4.04 -3.77 7.37
N GLN A 146 3.30 -4.87 7.13
CA GLN A 146 2.26 -5.40 8.02
C GLN A 146 1.14 -4.40 8.35
N GLY A 147 1.00 -3.34 7.58
CA GLY A 147 0.02 -2.28 7.85
C GLY A 147 0.29 -1.47 9.13
N VAL A 148 1.51 -1.49 9.64
CA VAL A 148 1.90 -0.71 10.82
C VAL A 148 2.19 0.73 10.44
N TYR A 149 1.46 1.67 11.03
CA TYR A 149 1.62 3.09 10.74
C TYR A 149 1.54 3.94 12.02
N ASN A 150 2.18 5.09 11.98
CA ASN A 150 2.10 6.15 12.97
C ASN A 150 2.45 7.49 12.31
N ASP A 151 2.31 8.61 13.05
CA ASP A 151 2.62 9.94 12.51
C ASP A 151 4.04 10.05 11.94
N THR A 152 5.03 9.43 12.56
CA THR A 152 6.43 9.47 12.07
C THR A 152 6.58 8.78 10.72
N ILE A 153 6.00 7.59 10.56
CA ILE A 153 6.01 6.80 9.33
C ILE A 153 5.31 7.60 8.22
N ILE A 154 4.08 8.06 8.48
CA ILE A 154 3.27 8.77 7.50
C ILE A 154 3.95 10.09 7.06
N GLN A 155 4.40 10.91 8.00
CA GLN A 155 5.09 12.16 7.68
C GLN A 155 6.41 11.95 6.95
N THR A 156 7.15 10.87 7.27
CA THR A 156 8.40 10.56 6.58
C THR A 156 8.13 10.13 5.14
N ALA A 157 7.13 9.29 4.89
CA ALA A 157 6.72 8.91 3.55
C ALA A 157 6.30 10.14 2.72
N HIS A 158 5.43 10.99 3.26
CA HIS A 158 4.99 12.21 2.57
C HIS A 158 6.14 13.18 2.26
N LYS A 159 7.13 13.35 3.16
CA LYS A 159 8.34 14.16 2.89
C LYS A 159 9.16 13.62 1.72
N LYS A 160 9.00 12.34 1.37
CA LYS A 160 9.61 11.69 0.21
C LYS A 160 8.73 11.74 -1.04
N GLY A 161 7.57 12.38 -0.98
CA GLY A 161 6.61 12.44 -2.08
C GLY A 161 5.88 11.11 -2.30
N LEU A 162 5.73 10.29 -1.23
CA LEU A 162 5.05 9.01 -1.28
C LEU A 162 3.68 9.11 -0.59
N ASP A 163 2.61 8.78 -1.31
CA ASP A 163 1.29 8.60 -0.74
C ASP A 163 1.21 7.26 -0.01
N VAL A 164 0.62 7.26 1.20
CA VAL A 164 0.52 6.06 2.04
C VAL A 164 -0.75 5.30 1.69
N ILE A 165 -0.59 4.07 1.19
CA ILE A 165 -1.68 3.23 0.70
C ILE A 165 -1.82 2.00 1.59
N MET A 166 -3.01 1.81 2.13
CA MET A 166 -3.44 0.62 2.86
C MET A 166 -4.31 -0.26 1.96
N TRP A 167 -5.27 -0.97 2.54
CA TRP A 167 -6.26 -1.79 1.83
C TRP A 167 -7.63 -1.67 2.49
N SER A 168 -8.67 -1.95 1.74
CA SER A 168 -10.05 -1.90 2.24
C SER A 168 -10.26 -2.90 3.37
N TRP A 169 -11.07 -2.51 4.36
CA TRP A 169 -11.26 -3.28 5.61
C TRP A 169 -11.61 -4.75 5.38
N ASP A 170 -12.49 -5.03 4.43
CA ASP A 170 -12.96 -6.37 4.14
C ASP A 170 -12.14 -7.10 3.05
N GLN A 171 -10.98 -6.54 2.63
CA GLN A 171 -10.20 -7.06 1.51
C GLN A 171 -8.81 -7.59 1.90
N ASP A 172 -8.63 -8.01 3.17
CA ASP A 172 -7.48 -8.80 3.62
C ASP A 172 -7.86 -10.27 3.72
N SER A 173 -7.49 -11.04 2.71
CA SER A 173 -7.78 -12.48 2.64
C SER A 173 -6.87 -13.36 3.49
N LEU A 174 -5.85 -12.76 4.11
CA LEU A 174 -4.76 -13.45 4.82
C LEU A 174 -4.04 -14.49 3.92
N ASP A 175 -3.91 -14.20 2.62
CA ASP A 175 -3.29 -15.10 1.64
C ASP A 175 -1.81 -15.38 1.94
N TRP A 176 -1.13 -14.48 2.64
CA TRP A 176 0.24 -14.65 3.14
C TRP A 176 0.40 -15.88 4.06
N GLN A 177 -0.67 -16.37 4.71
CA GLN A 177 -0.69 -17.64 5.44
C GLN A 177 -0.82 -18.84 4.51
N ASN A 178 -0.89 -18.64 3.20
CA ASN A 178 -1.07 -19.67 2.17
C ASN A 178 -2.28 -20.59 2.41
N PRO A 179 -3.47 -20.06 2.77
CA PRO A 179 -4.68 -20.86 2.90
C PRO A 179 -5.11 -21.36 1.52
N ARG A 180 -5.97 -22.39 1.48
CA ARG A 180 -6.48 -22.90 0.19
C ARG A 180 -7.03 -21.76 -0.68
N ALA A 181 -6.73 -21.76 -1.97
CA ALA A 181 -7.17 -20.76 -2.94
C ALA A 181 -8.68 -20.47 -2.87
N SER A 182 -9.50 -21.50 -2.62
CA SER A 182 -10.96 -21.32 -2.47
C SER A 182 -11.37 -20.41 -1.31
N LYS A 183 -10.56 -20.33 -0.24
CA LYS A 183 -10.80 -19.39 0.88
C LYS A 183 -10.48 -17.97 0.46
N ILE A 184 -9.35 -17.76 -0.22
CA ILE A 184 -8.95 -16.45 -0.77
C ILE A 184 -10.04 -15.94 -1.69
N VAL A 185 -10.46 -16.75 -2.68
CA VAL A 185 -11.52 -16.42 -3.63
C VAL A 185 -12.82 -16.05 -2.92
N LYS A 186 -13.24 -16.86 -1.93
CA LYS A 186 -14.47 -16.61 -1.17
C LYS A 186 -14.39 -15.29 -0.41
N HIS A 187 -13.24 -14.99 0.19
CA HIS A 187 -13.04 -13.77 0.96
C HIS A 187 -13.18 -12.53 0.06
N VAL A 188 -12.41 -12.45 -1.02
CA VAL A 188 -12.46 -11.33 -1.97
C VAL A 188 -13.87 -11.11 -2.52
N LYS A 189 -14.57 -12.20 -2.90
CA LYS A 189 -15.94 -12.09 -3.44
C LYS A 189 -16.96 -11.59 -2.43
N LYS A 190 -16.81 -11.93 -1.15
CA LYS A 190 -17.82 -11.65 -0.12
C LYS A 190 -17.88 -10.17 0.25
N GLY A 191 -16.73 -9.51 0.35
CA GLY A 191 -16.62 -8.12 0.80
C GLY A 191 -16.50 -7.10 -0.32
N LEU A 192 -16.53 -7.53 -1.60
CA LEU A 192 -16.20 -6.68 -2.72
C LEU A 192 -17.17 -5.53 -2.93
N SER A 193 -16.63 -4.32 -2.97
CA SER A 193 -17.31 -3.06 -3.26
C SER A 193 -16.55 -2.24 -4.32
N PRO A 194 -17.24 -1.36 -5.09
CA PRO A 194 -16.55 -0.40 -5.93
C PRO A 194 -15.62 0.49 -5.12
N GLY A 195 -14.40 0.70 -5.63
CA GLY A 195 -13.39 1.50 -4.96
C GLY A 195 -12.46 0.72 -4.05
N ASP A 196 -12.66 -0.58 -3.89
CA ASP A 196 -11.81 -1.42 -3.04
C ASP A 196 -10.36 -1.49 -3.52
N ILE A 197 -9.45 -1.46 -2.54
CA ILE A 197 -8.05 -1.82 -2.65
C ILE A 197 -7.87 -3.20 -2.01
N ILE A 198 -7.63 -4.21 -2.84
CA ILE A 198 -7.51 -5.62 -2.43
C ILE A 198 -6.05 -5.94 -2.18
N ILE A 199 -5.71 -6.42 -0.97
CA ILE A 199 -4.36 -6.87 -0.65
C ILE A 199 -4.21 -8.37 -0.92
N LEU A 200 -3.14 -8.69 -1.63
CA LEU A 200 -2.62 -10.04 -1.87
C LEU A 200 -1.08 -9.98 -1.80
N HIS A 201 -0.43 -11.14 -1.89
CA HIS A 201 1.03 -11.24 -1.85
C HIS A 201 1.53 -12.07 -3.02
N ASP A 202 2.53 -11.55 -3.74
CA ASP A 202 3.19 -12.26 -4.84
C ASP A 202 4.48 -12.96 -4.41
N TRP A 203 4.75 -12.95 -3.11
CA TRP A 203 5.89 -13.60 -2.49
C TRP A 203 5.47 -14.45 -1.27
N ASN A 204 6.03 -15.66 -1.14
CA ASN A 204 5.93 -16.48 0.07
C ASN A 204 7.07 -17.50 0.12
N TYR A 205 7.27 -18.14 1.26
CA TYR A 205 8.32 -19.17 1.47
C TYR A 205 7.95 -20.55 0.93
N SER A 206 6.76 -20.75 0.41
CA SER A 206 6.31 -22.04 -0.09
C SER A 206 6.77 -22.26 -1.54
N THR A 207 6.84 -23.52 -1.96
CA THR A 207 7.06 -23.87 -3.36
C THR A 207 5.80 -23.75 -4.23
N VAL A 208 4.65 -23.46 -3.62
CA VAL A 208 3.34 -23.32 -4.26
C VAL A 208 2.65 -22.09 -3.70
N SER A 209 2.13 -21.24 -4.59
CA SER A 209 1.32 -20.09 -4.19
C SER A 209 -0.17 -20.38 -4.38
N GLU A 210 -0.91 -20.36 -3.28
CA GLU A 210 -2.37 -20.42 -3.32
C GLU A 210 -2.97 -19.11 -3.84
N THR A 211 -2.26 -17.98 -3.70
CA THR A 211 -2.62 -16.70 -4.31
C THR A 211 -2.64 -16.80 -5.83
N VAL A 212 -1.60 -17.39 -6.45
CA VAL A 212 -1.58 -17.62 -7.91
C VAL A 212 -2.78 -18.45 -8.35
N LYS A 213 -3.11 -19.53 -7.62
CA LYS A 213 -4.28 -20.37 -7.92
C LYS A 213 -5.62 -19.64 -7.74
N ALA A 214 -5.67 -18.67 -6.82
CA ALA A 214 -6.87 -17.89 -6.55
C ALA A 214 -7.12 -16.81 -7.61
N MET A 215 -6.06 -16.32 -8.27
CA MET A 215 -6.16 -15.15 -9.15
C MET A 215 -7.08 -15.36 -10.35
N GLU A 216 -7.00 -16.49 -11.05
CA GLU A 216 -7.88 -16.70 -12.22
C GLU A 216 -9.37 -16.71 -11.83
N PRO A 217 -9.82 -17.44 -10.80
CA PRO A 217 -11.21 -17.33 -10.31
C PRO A 217 -11.62 -15.94 -9.83
N ILE A 218 -10.70 -15.14 -9.26
CA ILE A 218 -10.97 -13.76 -8.85
C ILE A 218 -11.16 -12.88 -10.08
N LEU A 219 -10.21 -12.87 -11.01
CA LEU A 219 -10.25 -12.06 -12.23
C LEU A 219 -11.47 -12.37 -13.09
N LYS A 220 -11.79 -13.66 -13.22
CA LYS A 220 -13.02 -14.10 -13.91
C LYS A 220 -14.26 -13.50 -13.26
N PHE A 221 -14.37 -13.62 -11.95
CA PHE A 221 -15.52 -13.07 -11.20
C PHE A 221 -15.62 -11.56 -11.35
N LEU A 222 -14.52 -10.81 -11.21
CA LEU A 222 -14.50 -9.36 -11.38
C LEU A 222 -15.01 -8.97 -12.77
N LYS A 223 -14.50 -9.62 -13.82
CA LYS A 223 -14.90 -9.37 -15.21
C LYS A 223 -16.40 -9.69 -15.45
N GLU A 224 -16.86 -10.84 -14.97
CA GLU A 224 -18.28 -11.26 -15.11
C GLU A 224 -19.26 -10.35 -14.38
N ASN A 225 -18.81 -9.67 -13.31
CA ASN A 225 -19.60 -8.69 -12.57
C ASN A 225 -19.37 -7.25 -13.02
N GLY A 226 -18.66 -7.04 -14.14
CA GLY A 226 -18.44 -5.73 -14.75
C GLY A 226 -17.44 -4.85 -14.02
N TYR A 227 -16.61 -5.42 -13.12
CA TYR A 227 -15.51 -4.68 -12.50
C TYR A 227 -14.32 -4.55 -13.45
N LYS A 228 -13.68 -3.38 -13.44
CA LYS A 228 -12.42 -3.11 -14.09
C LYS A 228 -11.31 -3.04 -13.03
N CYS A 229 -10.24 -3.82 -13.22
CA CYS A 229 -9.05 -3.77 -12.39
C CYS A 229 -8.12 -2.66 -12.92
N VAL A 230 -7.86 -1.68 -12.08
CA VAL A 230 -6.99 -0.52 -12.38
C VAL A 230 -5.86 -0.43 -11.37
N THR A 231 -4.86 0.42 -11.62
CA THR A 231 -3.81 0.72 -10.63
C THR A 231 -4.38 1.58 -9.49
N VAL A 232 -3.70 1.61 -8.35
CA VAL A 232 -4.12 2.46 -7.22
C VAL A 232 -4.16 3.93 -7.63
N SER A 233 -3.13 4.42 -8.34
CA SER A 233 -3.11 5.80 -8.82
C SER A 233 -4.25 6.11 -9.80
N GLU A 234 -4.61 5.19 -10.70
CA GLU A 234 -5.77 5.35 -11.59
C GLU A 234 -7.07 5.38 -10.80
N LEU A 235 -7.23 4.50 -9.79
CA LEU A 235 -8.39 4.48 -8.92
C LEU A 235 -8.55 5.81 -8.18
N MET A 236 -7.50 6.30 -7.53
CA MET A 236 -7.51 7.59 -6.82
C MET A 236 -7.80 8.76 -7.74
N TYR A 237 -7.18 8.79 -8.94
CA TYR A 237 -7.39 9.86 -9.91
C TYR A 237 -8.84 9.95 -10.38
N ARG A 238 -9.47 8.83 -10.69
CA ARG A 238 -10.87 8.79 -11.17
C ARG A 238 -11.86 9.21 -10.12
N THR A 239 -11.57 8.95 -8.84
CA THR A 239 -12.45 9.26 -7.73
C THR A 239 -12.26 10.67 -7.17
N SER A 240 -11.09 11.30 -7.38
CA SER A 240 -10.80 12.66 -6.93
C SER A 240 -11.34 13.76 -7.86
N LYS A 241 -11.69 13.41 -9.09
CA LYS A 241 -12.30 14.38 -10.04
C LYS A 241 -13.82 14.21 -10.07
N PRO A 242 -14.60 15.30 -9.87
CA PRO A 242 -15.99 15.29 -10.33
C PRO A 242 -15.96 14.94 -11.84
N LEU A 243 -16.84 14.02 -12.26
CA LEU A 243 -17.05 13.75 -13.69
C LEU A 243 -17.17 15.11 -14.39
N PRO A 244 -16.41 15.40 -15.48
CA PRO A 244 -16.68 16.60 -16.25
C PRO A 244 -18.14 16.53 -16.63
N ASP A 245 -18.90 17.57 -16.29
CA ASP A 245 -20.26 17.73 -16.75
C ASP A 245 -20.22 17.57 -18.27
N LEU A 246 -20.83 16.49 -18.78
CA LEU A 246 -20.93 16.21 -20.22
C LEU A 246 -21.76 17.29 -20.98
N LEU A 247 -22.01 18.44 -20.34
CA LEU A 247 -22.86 19.53 -20.78
C LEU A 247 -22.14 20.86 -20.97
N ASP A 248 -20.82 20.96 -20.79
CA ASP A 248 -20.12 22.15 -21.23
C ASP A 248 -19.94 22.09 -22.75
N PRO A 249 -20.67 22.94 -23.50
CA PRO A 249 -20.47 23.03 -24.95
C PRO A 249 -19.04 23.50 -25.21
N LEU A 250 -18.35 22.80 -26.12
CA LEU A 250 -17.04 23.19 -26.62
C LEU A 250 -17.05 24.70 -26.93
N PRO A 251 -16.03 25.46 -26.50
CA PRO A 251 -15.95 26.87 -26.90
C PRO A 251 -15.97 26.96 -28.42
N ALA A 252 -16.85 27.78 -28.94
CA ALA A 252 -16.94 28.06 -30.37
C ALA A 252 -15.56 28.49 -30.89
N SER A 253 -15.10 27.77 -31.90
CA SER A 253 -13.84 28.09 -32.58
C SER A 253 -13.92 29.51 -33.17
N PRO A 254 -12.81 30.28 -33.13
CA PRO A 254 -12.74 31.65 -33.66
C PRO A 254 -12.92 31.74 -35.15
#